data_a6ac2bdbf9c644a84a3597fbab2f819c
#
_entry.id   a6ac2bdbf9c644a84a3597fbab2f819c
#
_cell.length_a   1.000
_cell.length_b   1.000
_cell.length_c   1.000
_cell.angle_alpha   90.00
_cell.angle_beta   90.00
_cell.angle_gamma   90.00
#
_symmetry.space_group_name_H-M   'P 1'
#
loop_
_entity.id
_entity.type
_entity.pdbx_description
1 polymer ?
#
loop_
_entity_poly.entity_id
_entity_poly.type
_entity_poly.pdbx_seq_one_letter_code
_entity_poly.pdbx_strand_id
1 'polypeptide(L)'
;MCAVLAGAVVLAGCTSPGIPTPPAIDATDTANDEPVALATGLDAPWSVVRLDDGGALISQRDGGEVLELTASGDLREAGVVPGVVSGGESGLHGLAVLERGDMRWLYAYHGAEDDNRVVRMPLTGEPGSLGLDVAAVEVVVDGIPRASNHDGGRIAFGPDRMLYIATGDAGQRERARDRDFLGGKILRVTPEGDPAPGNPFDSLVYSLGHRNVQGLAWTSDGTLWASEFGQDTWDELNRIEPGGDYGWPDHEGFARTDDAIDPVAVWTPDEASPSGIAVIDDVVYVAGLRGERLWLYDTTTPSVEPWAVYTGEFGRLRDVIAGPDDTFWVLTNNTDGRGSPGADDDRLLQLTLPEG
;
A
#
# COMPACT_ATOMS: atom_id res chain seq x y z
N MET A 1 14.42 -57.11 62.95
CA MET A 1 13.83 -57.43 61.64
C MET A 1 12.94 -56.27 61.23
N CYS A 2 13.48 -55.30 60.49
CA CYS A 2 12.71 -54.22 59.96
C CYS A 2 12.66 -54.39 58.42
N ALA A 3 11.45 -54.52 57.90
CA ALA A 3 11.20 -54.62 56.49
C ALA A 3 11.05 -53.21 55.91
N VAL A 4 11.84 -52.90 54.90
CA VAL A 4 11.76 -51.64 54.14
C VAL A 4 10.85 -51.89 52.91
N LEU A 5 9.73 -51.18 52.83
CA LEU A 5 8.91 -51.13 51.63
C LEU A 5 9.43 -50.04 50.72
N ALA A 6 9.81 -50.40 49.51
CA ALA A 6 10.12 -49.47 48.45
C ALA A 6 8.85 -49.10 47.67
N GLY A 7 8.42 -47.86 47.73
CA GLY A 7 7.32 -47.33 46.94
C GLY A 7 7.83 -46.84 45.56
N ALA A 8 7.28 -47.40 44.46
CA ALA A 8 7.54 -46.92 43.11
C ALA A 8 6.63 -45.73 42.80
N VAL A 9 7.22 -44.59 42.51
CA VAL A 9 6.52 -43.40 42.00
C VAL A 9 6.41 -43.54 40.50
N VAL A 10 5.18 -43.67 39.98
CA VAL A 10 4.87 -43.62 38.55
C VAL A 10 4.69 -42.15 38.18
N LEU A 11 5.64 -41.61 37.43
CA LEU A 11 5.51 -40.30 36.79
C LEU A 11 4.60 -40.43 35.54
N ALA A 12 3.37 -39.93 35.66
CA ALA A 12 2.50 -39.74 34.51
C ALA A 12 3.02 -38.56 33.68
N GLY A 13 3.57 -38.83 32.49
CA GLY A 13 3.96 -37.83 31.54
C GLY A 13 2.71 -37.19 30.90
N CYS A 14 2.48 -35.91 31.13
CA CYS A 14 1.52 -35.11 30.38
C CYS A 14 2.09 -34.89 28.98
N THR A 15 1.53 -35.57 27.99
CA THR A 15 1.73 -35.22 26.57
C THR A 15 0.85 -34.02 26.28
N SER A 16 1.47 -32.86 26.04
CA SER A 16 0.79 -31.70 25.48
C SER A 16 0.28 -32.05 24.07
N PRO A 17 -0.96 -31.70 23.72
CA PRO A 17 -1.41 -31.86 22.36
C PRO A 17 -0.55 -30.98 21.45
N GLY A 18 0.10 -31.57 20.45
CA GLY A 18 0.85 -30.85 19.46
C GLY A 18 -0.07 -29.87 18.74
N ILE A 19 0.37 -28.62 18.60
CA ILE A 19 -0.24 -27.63 17.73
C ILE A 19 -0.19 -28.24 16.34
N PRO A 20 -1.31 -28.32 15.58
CA PRO A 20 -1.26 -28.77 14.22
C PRO A 20 -0.40 -27.79 13.43
N THR A 21 0.70 -28.25 12.88
CA THR A 21 1.49 -27.51 11.92
C THR A 21 0.58 -27.27 10.70
N PRO A 22 0.39 -26.03 10.23
CA PRO A 22 -0.33 -25.79 8.99
C PRO A 22 0.37 -26.59 7.89
N PRO A 23 -0.36 -27.08 6.86
CA PRO A 23 0.24 -27.78 5.76
C PRO A 23 1.31 -26.85 5.17
N ALA A 24 2.54 -27.33 5.06
CA ALA A 24 3.56 -26.64 4.30
C ALA A 24 3.04 -26.58 2.87
N ILE A 25 2.67 -25.38 2.41
CA ILE A 25 2.46 -25.13 0.98
C ILE A 25 3.85 -25.31 0.37
N ASP A 26 3.98 -26.35 -0.43
CA ASP A 26 5.24 -26.63 -1.10
C ASP A 26 5.48 -25.47 -2.08
N ALA A 27 6.50 -24.64 -1.81
CA ALA A 27 6.85 -23.48 -2.63
C ALA A 27 7.22 -23.83 -4.09
N THR A 28 7.17 -25.13 -4.42
CA THR A 28 7.43 -25.66 -5.76
C THR A 28 6.17 -25.88 -6.59
N ASP A 29 4.95 -25.67 -6.04
CA ASP A 29 3.68 -25.90 -6.75
C ASP A 29 2.99 -24.56 -7.16
N THR A 30 3.71 -23.43 -7.07
CA THR A 30 3.21 -22.15 -7.54
C THR A 30 3.27 -22.11 -9.06
N ALA A 31 2.11 -22.27 -9.65
CA ALA A 31 1.69 -21.92 -11.00
C ALA A 31 2.66 -22.28 -12.15
N ASN A 32 2.16 -23.07 -13.08
CA ASN A 32 2.77 -23.36 -14.39
C ASN A 32 2.78 -22.15 -15.35
N ASP A 33 2.44 -20.94 -14.90
CA ASP A 33 2.46 -19.74 -15.73
C ASP A 33 3.64 -18.86 -15.35
N GLU A 34 4.60 -18.73 -16.25
CA GLU A 34 5.74 -17.82 -16.08
C GLU A 34 5.22 -16.38 -15.93
N PRO A 35 5.85 -15.55 -15.05
CA PRO A 35 5.51 -14.15 -14.92
C PRO A 35 5.54 -13.42 -16.27
N VAL A 36 4.48 -12.67 -16.58
CA VAL A 36 4.42 -11.89 -17.83
C VAL A 36 4.83 -10.46 -17.54
N ALA A 37 5.92 -9.98 -18.16
CA ALA A 37 6.30 -8.57 -18.08
C ALA A 37 5.38 -7.75 -19.00
N LEU A 38 4.51 -6.93 -18.39
CA LEU A 38 3.60 -6.03 -19.10
C LEU A 38 4.32 -4.73 -19.52
N ALA A 39 5.26 -4.26 -18.68
CA ALA A 39 6.13 -3.12 -18.98
C ALA A 39 7.50 -3.37 -18.34
N THR A 40 8.56 -2.82 -18.96
CA THR A 40 9.95 -2.88 -18.50
C THR A 40 10.63 -1.53 -18.66
N GLY A 41 11.77 -1.33 -17.98
CA GLY A 41 12.57 -0.10 -18.09
C GLY A 41 11.87 1.12 -17.49
N LEU A 42 11.02 0.92 -16.47
CA LEU A 42 10.43 2.00 -15.70
C LEU A 42 11.48 2.64 -14.79
N ASP A 43 11.34 3.93 -14.49
CA ASP A 43 12.28 4.70 -13.65
C ASP A 43 11.64 5.07 -12.31
N ALA A 44 12.05 4.41 -11.23
CA ALA A 44 11.52 4.56 -9.89
C ALA A 44 9.97 4.66 -9.86
N PRO A 45 9.23 3.71 -10.48
CA PRO A 45 7.78 3.79 -10.56
C PRO A 45 7.17 3.67 -9.16
N TRP A 46 6.03 4.36 -8.93
CA TRP A 46 5.46 4.42 -7.59
C TRP A 46 4.03 3.87 -7.48
N SER A 47 3.19 4.13 -8.44
CA SER A 47 1.78 3.72 -8.42
C SER A 47 1.35 3.21 -9.78
N VAL A 48 0.46 2.24 -9.79
CA VAL A 48 -0.21 1.77 -11.00
C VAL A 48 -1.73 1.80 -10.79
N VAL A 49 -2.45 2.33 -11.80
CA VAL A 49 -3.91 2.36 -11.83
C VAL A 49 -4.37 1.66 -13.09
N ARG A 50 -5.05 0.53 -12.94
CA ARG A 50 -5.64 -0.19 -14.07
C ARG A 50 -6.87 0.58 -14.59
N LEU A 51 -7.01 0.62 -15.91
CA LEU A 51 -8.14 1.24 -16.60
C LEU A 51 -9.14 0.18 -17.07
N ASP A 52 -10.39 0.57 -17.26
CA ASP A 52 -11.47 -0.35 -17.66
C ASP A 52 -11.27 -0.96 -19.06
N ASP A 53 -10.47 -0.32 -19.91
CA ASP A 53 -10.12 -0.80 -21.24
C ASP A 53 -9.02 -1.89 -21.24
N GLY A 54 -8.49 -2.23 -20.06
CA GLY A 54 -7.40 -3.20 -19.87
C GLY A 54 -6.00 -2.59 -19.92
N GLY A 55 -5.87 -1.29 -20.16
CA GLY A 55 -4.63 -0.54 -20.01
C GLY A 55 -4.36 -0.10 -18.57
N ALA A 56 -3.30 0.70 -18.35
CA ALA A 56 -2.98 1.26 -17.05
C ALA A 56 -2.29 2.63 -17.15
N LEU A 57 -2.34 3.39 -16.06
CA LEU A 57 -1.48 4.54 -15.83
C LEU A 57 -0.44 4.20 -14.76
N ILE A 58 0.81 4.61 -14.98
CA ILE A 58 1.93 4.35 -14.07
C ILE A 58 2.61 5.68 -13.76
N SER A 59 2.81 6.02 -12.48
CA SER A 59 3.59 7.19 -12.08
C SER A 59 5.08 6.86 -12.02
N GLN A 60 5.93 7.77 -12.51
CA GLN A 60 7.38 7.77 -12.29
C GLN A 60 7.73 8.86 -11.27
N ARG A 61 8.32 8.45 -10.14
CA ARG A 61 8.49 9.31 -8.97
C ARG A 61 9.33 10.54 -9.26
N ASP A 62 10.48 10.36 -9.89
CA ASP A 62 11.53 11.37 -9.90
C ASP A 62 11.31 12.44 -10.97
N GLY A 63 10.82 12.06 -12.14
CA GLY A 63 10.54 12.99 -13.23
C GLY A 63 9.13 13.55 -13.26
N GLY A 64 8.20 12.91 -12.54
CA GLY A 64 6.80 13.34 -12.50
C GLY A 64 5.98 12.90 -13.72
N GLU A 65 6.50 11.99 -14.54
CA GLU A 65 5.80 11.45 -15.70
C GLU A 65 4.69 10.50 -15.28
N VAL A 66 3.60 10.53 -16.02
CA VAL A 66 2.55 9.53 -16.03
C VAL A 66 2.65 8.78 -17.35
N LEU A 67 2.91 7.50 -17.28
CA LEU A 67 2.95 6.62 -18.44
C LEU A 67 1.60 5.94 -18.63
N GLU A 68 1.19 5.78 -19.89
CA GLU A 68 0.09 4.92 -20.30
C GLU A 68 0.66 3.60 -20.82
N LEU A 69 0.29 2.50 -20.18
CA LEU A 69 0.38 1.16 -20.74
C LEU A 69 -0.95 0.87 -21.46
N THR A 70 -0.89 0.65 -22.76
CA THR A 70 -2.10 0.33 -23.53
C THR A 70 -2.50 -1.12 -23.36
N ALA A 71 -3.76 -1.44 -23.64
CA ALA A 71 -4.24 -2.84 -23.65
C ALA A 71 -3.50 -3.74 -24.66
N SER A 72 -2.80 -3.15 -25.66
CA SER A 72 -1.95 -3.87 -26.61
C SER A 72 -0.52 -4.10 -26.10
N GLY A 73 -0.16 -3.53 -24.94
CA GLY A 73 1.17 -3.65 -24.33
C GLY A 73 2.16 -2.54 -24.76
N ASP A 74 1.71 -1.51 -25.47
CA ASP A 74 2.57 -0.37 -25.80
C ASP A 74 2.67 0.58 -24.61
N LEU A 75 3.89 1.01 -24.27
CA LEU A 75 4.16 1.97 -23.20
C LEU A 75 4.46 3.35 -23.83
N ARG A 76 3.78 4.40 -23.34
CA ARG A 76 3.97 5.77 -23.80
C ARG A 76 3.76 6.79 -22.67
N GLU A 77 4.34 7.98 -22.81
CA GLU A 77 4.05 9.08 -21.90
C GLU A 77 2.67 9.68 -22.17
N ALA A 78 1.82 9.74 -21.14
CA ALA A 78 0.55 10.48 -21.16
C ALA A 78 0.75 11.96 -20.80
N GLY A 79 1.79 12.28 -20.05
CA GLY A 79 2.19 13.66 -19.70
C GLY A 79 2.97 13.72 -18.40
N VAL A 80 3.34 14.94 -18.01
CA VAL A 80 4.08 15.23 -16.78
C VAL A 80 3.20 16.05 -15.84
N VAL A 81 3.09 15.62 -14.58
CA VAL A 81 2.34 16.34 -13.54
C VAL A 81 3.11 17.62 -13.19
N PRO A 82 2.48 18.81 -13.31
CA PRO A 82 3.19 20.06 -13.07
C PRO A 82 3.48 20.28 -11.59
N GLY A 83 4.64 20.89 -11.29
CA GLY A 83 5.02 21.29 -9.94
C GLY A 83 5.59 20.17 -9.07
N VAL A 84 5.84 19.00 -9.62
CA VAL A 84 6.52 17.91 -8.90
C VAL A 84 7.94 18.33 -8.53
N VAL A 85 8.27 18.19 -7.26
CA VAL A 85 9.62 18.37 -6.71
C VAL A 85 10.05 17.06 -6.07
N SER A 86 10.99 16.38 -6.71
CA SER A 86 11.55 15.12 -6.24
C SER A 86 12.74 15.33 -5.31
N GLY A 87 13.05 14.31 -4.49
CA GLY A 87 14.22 14.26 -3.61
C GLY A 87 13.94 13.53 -2.31
N GLY A 88 14.88 12.67 -1.89
CA GLY A 88 14.63 11.74 -0.79
C GLY A 88 13.56 10.72 -1.17
N GLU A 89 12.45 10.68 -0.44
CA GLU A 89 11.29 9.86 -0.79
C GLU A 89 10.26 10.62 -1.64
N SER A 90 10.35 11.95 -1.68
CA SER A 90 9.39 12.83 -2.36
C SER A 90 9.50 12.76 -3.88
N GLY A 91 8.41 13.04 -4.55
CA GLY A 91 8.25 13.04 -6.00
C GLY A 91 6.79 12.84 -6.39
N LEU A 92 6.51 12.29 -7.57
CA LEU A 92 5.17 11.86 -7.96
C LEU A 92 4.89 10.47 -7.35
N HIS A 93 3.84 10.39 -6.53
CA HIS A 93 3.47 9.17 -5.81
C HIS A 93 2.19 8.53 -6.36
N GLY A 94 1.16 8.49 -5.53
CA GLY A 94 -0.10 7.83 -5.84
C GLY A 94 -0.88 8.50 -6.97
N LEU A 95 -1.47 7.68 -7.79
CA LEU A 95 -2.44 8.08 -8.80
C LEU A 95 -3.81 7.50 -8.45
N ALA A 96 -4.88 8.20 -8.83
CA ALA A 96 -6.23 7.68 -8.85
C ALA A 96 -7.01 8.27 -10.02
N VAL A 97 -7.95 7.52 -10.58
CA VAL A 97 -8.80 8.00 -11.67
C VAL A 97 -10.23 8.04 -11.20
N LEU A 98 -10.94 9.10 -11.52
CA LEU A 98 -12.37 9.23 -11.27
C LEU A 98 -13.09 9.55 -12.57
N GLU A 99 -14.06 8.72 -12.93
CA GLU A 99 -15.00 9.00 -14.00
C GLU A 99 -16.25 9.69 -13.46
N ARG A 100 -16.62 10.81 -14.08
CA ARG A 100 -17.81 11.58 -13.71
C ARG A 100 -18.53 12.11 -14.95
N GLY A 101 -19.58 11.46 -15.35
CA GLY A 101 -20.22 11.68 -16.64
C GLY A 101 -19.28 11.33 -17.78
N ASP A 102 -19.12 12.24 -18.74
CA ASP A 102 -18.22 12.06 -19.89
C ASP A 102 -16.78 12.49 -19.60
N MET A 103 -16.48 12.89 -18.37
CA MET A 103 -15.16 13.38 -17.99
C MET A 103 -14.40 12.35 -17.13
N ARG A 104 -13.15 12.15 -17.48
CA ARG A 104 -12.18 11.41 -16.65
C ARG A 104 -11.22 12.40 -16.02
N TRP A 105 -10.94 12.20 -14.73
CA TRP A 105 -10.01 13.00 -13.96
C TRP A 105 -8.89 12.13 -13.44
N LEU A 106 -7.66 12.52 -13.68
CA LEU A 106 -6.51 12.00 -12.98
C LEU A 106 -6.28 12.81 -11.70
N TYR A 107 -6.17 12.12 -10.57
CA TYR A 107 -5.69 12.65 -9.29
C TYR A 107 -4.27 12.17 -9.08
N ALA A 108 -3.41 13.05 -8.59
CA ALA A 108 -2.00 12.76 -8.36
C ALA A 108 -1.54 13.36 -7.02
N TYR A 109 -0.95 12.54 -6.16
CA TYR A 109 -0.25 12.99 -4.98
C TYR A 109 1.21 13.23 -5.34
N HIS A 110 1.74 14.40 -4.99
CA HIS A 110 3.14 14.68 -5.24
C HIS A 110 3.75 15.64 -4.21
N GLY A 111 5.08 15.57 -4.06
CA GLY A 111 5.84 16.62 -3.39
C GLY A 111 5.90 17.89 -4.24
N ALA A 112 5.69 19.03 -3.61
CA ALA A 112 5.87 20.37 -4.16
C ALA A 112 7.02 21.08 -3.43
N GLU A 113 7.25 22.38 -3.65
CA GLU A 113 8.37 23.11 -3.05
C GLU A 113 8.27 23.13 -1.52
N ASP A 114 7.08 23.43 -0.98
CA ASP A 114 6.87 23.66 0.45
C ASP A 114 6.04 22.57 1.16
N ASP A 115 5.32 21.75 0.41
CA ASP A 115 4.39 20.75 0.94
C ASP A 115 4.30 19.50 0.06
N ASN A 116 3.59 18.48 0.54
CA ASN A 116 2.98 17.47 -0.29
C ASN A 116 1.54 17.88 -0.59
N ARG A 117 1.03 17.51 -1.76
CA ARG A 117 -0.33 17.88 -2.16
C ARG A 117 -0.97 16.86 -3.09
N VAL A 118 -2.28 16.94 -3.20
CA VAL A 118 -3.05 16.25 -4.22
C VAL A 118 -3.55 17.28 -5.22
N VAL A 119 -3.27 17.02 -6.49
CA VAL A 119 -3.82 17.77 -7.62
C VAL A 119 -4.71 16.87 -8.45
N ARG A 120 -5.63 17.47 -9.24
CA ARG A 120 -6.37 16.76 -10.26
C ARG A 120 -6.31 17.52 -11.58
N MET A 121 -6.45 16.80 -12.67
CA MET A 121 -6.50 17.35 -14.01
C MET A 121 -7.33 16.46 -14.93
N PRO A 122 -7.95 17.00 -16.00
CA PRO A 122 -8.65 16.16 -16.96
C PRO A 122 -7.69 15.18 -17.64
N LEU A 123 -8.10 13.90 -17.66
CA LEU A 123 -7.48 12.87 -18.47
C LEU A 123 -8.21 12.82 -19.81
N THR A 124 -7.56 13.28 -20.86
CA THR A 124 -8.11 13.47 -22.19
C THR A 124 -7.67 12.40 -23.16
N GLY A 125 -8.26 12.37 -24.35
CA GLY A 125 -7.93 11.38 -25.37
C GLY A 125 -8.66 10.06 -25.20
N GLU A 126 -8.39 9.16 -26.13
CA GLU A 126 -8.91 7.78 -26.12
C GLU A 126 -7.82 6.81 -25.64
N PRO A 127 -8.18 5.60 -25.19
CA PRO A 127 -7.21 4.56 -24.88
C PRO A 127 -6.16 4.38 -25.97
N GLY A 128 -4.88 4.33 -25.59
CA GLY A 128 -3.73 4.34 -26.52
C GLY A 128 -3.28 5.73 -26.96
N SER A 129 -3.97 6.79 -26.53
CA SER A 129 -3.62 8.18 -26.83
C SER A 129 -4.01 9.14 -25.69
N LEU A 130 -4.01 8.64 -24.45
CA LEU A 130 -4.33 9.45 -23.27
C LEU A 130 -3.37 10.62 -23.11
N GLY A 131 -3.89 11.74 -22.62
CA GLY A 131 -3.10 12.94 -22.35
C GLY A 131 -3.59 13.66 -21.10
N LEU A 132 -2.70 14.37 -20.42
CA LEU A 132 -3.03 15.20 -19.26
C LEU A 132 -3.29 16.63 -19.72
N ASP A 133 -4.47 17.19 -19.43
CA ASP A 133 -4.71 18.63 -19.60
C ASP A 133 -4.11 19.39 -18.40
N VAL A 134 -2.78 19.58 -18.46
CA VAL A 134 -2.02 20.27 -17.42
C VAL A 134 -2.36 21.76 -17.28
N ALA A 135 -3.00 22.35 -18.30
CA ALA A 135 -3.46 23.74 -18.21
C ALA A 135 -4.70 23.89 -17.32
N ALA A 136 -5.43 22.80 -17.09
CA ALA A 136 -6.62 22.74 -16.24
C ALA A 136 -6.33 22.03 -14.89
N VAL A 137 -5.07 22.03 -14.43
CA VAL A 137 -4.73 21.47 -13.13
C VAL A 137 -5.40 22.24 -12.00
N GLU A 138 -5.97 21.52 -11.05
CA GLU A 138 -6.59 22.06 -9.84
C GLU A 138 -5.96 21.42 -8.61
N VAL A 139 -5.72 22.22 -7.55
CA VAL A 139 -5.30 21.71 -6.23
C VAL A 139 -6.53 21.17 -5.51
N VAL A 140 -6.47 19.93 -5.05
CA VAL A 140 -7.53 19.27 -4.28
C VAL A 140 -7.26 19.39 -2.79
N VAL A 141 -6.05 19.06 -2.35
CA VAL A 141 -5.58 19.22 -0.96
C VAL A 141 -4.14 19.67 -1.02
N ASP A 142 -3.78 20.69 -0.24
CA ASP A 142 -2.42 21.16 -0.02
C ASP A 142 -2.07 21.25 1.49
N GLY A 143 -0.87 21.72 1.81
CA GLY A 143 -0.41 21.86 3.19
C GLY A 143 -0.16 20.53 3.90
N ILE A 144 -0.10 19.41 3.20
CA ILE A 144 0.36 18.15 3.77
C ILE A 144 1.87 18.28 4.02
N PRO A 145 2.36 17.98 5.23
CA PRO A 145 3.77 18.18 5.53
C PRO A 145 4.67 17.34 4.63
N ARG A 146 5.81 17.91 4.26
CA ARG A 146 6.83 17.30 3.42
C ARG A 146 8.17 17.26 4.12
N ALA A 147 8.92 16.16 3.91
CA ALA A 147 10.29 16.01 4.37
C ALA A 147 11.13 15.20 3.37
N SER A 148 12.33 14.81 3.78
CA SER A 148 13.16 13.88 3.00
C SER A 148 12.68 12.43 3.08
N ASN A 149 11.78 12.12 3.99
CA ASN A 149 11.20 10.81 4.26
C ASN A 149 9.83 10.91 4.93
N HIS A 150 9.09 9.82 4.93
CA HIS A 150 7.74 9.71 5.48
C HIS A 150 6.76 10.68 4.82
N ASP A 151 6.73 10.67 3.51
CA ASP A 151 5.83 11.52 2.73
C ASP A 151 4.45 10.86 2.48
N GLY A 152 4.27 9.57 2.83
CA GLY A 152 3.05 8.82 2.54
C GLY A 152 2.80 8.69 1.04
N GLY A 153 1.63 9.12 0.58
CA GLY A 153 1.40 9.37 -0.84
C GLY A 153 0.42 8.44 -1.54
N ARG A 154 -0.07 7.38 -0.90
CA ARG A 154 -1.12 6.55 -1.49
C ARG A 154 -2.44 7.32 -1.50
N ILE A 155 -3.10 7.33 -2.66
CA ILE A 155 -4.46 7.85 -2.81
C ILE A 155 -5.35 6.82 -3.50
N ALA A 156 -6.60 6.75 -3.10
CA ALA A 156 -7.58 5.88 -3.73
C ALA A 156 -9.00 6.38 -3.50
N PHE A 157 -9.90 6.14 -4.46
CA PHE A 157 -11.33 6.36 -4.25
C PHE A 157 -11.92 5.14 -3.54
N GLY A 158 -12.56 5.39 -2.40
CA GLY A 158 -13.29 4.36 -1.68
C GLY A 158 -14.61 3.96 -2.36
N PRO A 159 -15.29 2.90 -1.87
CA PRO A 159 -16.58 2.49 -2.37
C PRO A 159 -17.65 3.58 -2.25
N ASP A 160 -17.48 4.53 -1.35
CA ASP A 160 -18.31 5.71 -1.15
C ASP A 160 -18.00 6.87 -2.12
N ARG A 161 -17.04 6.66 -3.05
CA ARG A 161 -16.55 7.63 -4.04
C ARG A 161 -15.92 8.88 -3.43
N MET A 162 -15.50 8.82 -2.16
CA MET A 162 -14.64 9.84 -1.55
C MET A 162 -13.17 9.48 -1.80
N LEU A 163 -12.33 10.50 -1.89
CA LEU A 163 -10.89 10.32 -2.03
C LEU A 163 -10.27 10.12 -0.64
N TYR A 164 -9.57 9.01 -0.46
CA TYR A 164 -8.74 8.74 0.70
C TYR A 164 -7.28 9.02 0.37
N ILE A 165 -6.60 9.70 1.30
CA ILE A 165 -5.22 10.16 1.13
C ILE A 165 -4.42 9.71 2.33
N ALA A 166 -3.43 8.86 2.12
CA ALA A 166 -2.49 8.41 3.14
C ALA A 166 -1.31 9.37 3.21
N THR A 167 -1.01 9.87 4.41
CA THR A 167 0.07 10.82 4.64
C THR A 167 1.09 10.28 5.63
N GLY A 168 2.35 10.66 5.47
CA GLY A 168 3.40 10.39 6.45
C GLY A 168 3.53 11.52 7.47
N ASP A 169 4.21 11.25 8.59
CA ASP A 169 4.44 12.23 9.66
C ASP A 169 5.49 13.30 9.29
N ALA A 170 6.17 13.16 8.15
CA ALA A 170 7.25 14.02 7.68
C ALA A 170 8.32 14.26 8.77
N GLY A 171 8.60 13.24 9.60
CA GLY A 171 9.51 13.31 10.73
C GLY A 171 9.02 14.12 11.92
N GLN A 172 7.80 14.66 11.89
CA GLN A 172 7.16 15.39 12.97
C GLN A 172 6.30 14.46 13.83
N ARG A 173 6.87 13.36 14.26
CA ARG A 173 6.22 12.25 14.95
C ARG A 173 5.26 12.66 16.06
N GLU A 174 5.62 13.67 16.87
CA GLU A 174 4.82 14.16 17.99
C GLU A 174 3.48 14.79 17.56
N ARG A 175 3.34 15.08 16.25
CA ARG A 175 2.12 15.64 15.66
C ARG A 175 1.24 14.61 14.97
N ALA A 176 1.65 13.34 14.93
CA ALA A 176 0.85 12.30 14.28
C ALA A 176 -0.54 12.15 14.93
N ARG A 177 -0.69 12.47 16.21
CA ARG A 177 -1.98 12.45 16.95
C ARG A 177 -2.66 13.83 17.05
N ASP A 178 -2.04 14.91 16.50
CA ASP A 178 -2.59 16.26 16.43
C ASP A 178 -3.59 16.34 15.24
N ARG A 179 -4.87 16.64 15.52
CA ARG A 179 -5.96 16.69 14.52
C ARG A 179 -5.86 17.89 13.57
N ASP A 180 -5.10 18.93 13.95
CA ASP A 180 -4.90 20.12 13.14
C ASP A 180 -3.67 19.98 12.20
N PHE A 181 -2.98 18.85 12.26
CA PHE A 181 -1.82 18.53 11.43
C PHE A 181 -2.18 17.43 10.43
N LEU A 182 -1.92 17.65 9.15
CA LEU A 182 -2.30 16.69 8.09
C LEU A 182 -1.31 15.54 7.88
N GLY A 183 -0.17 15.53 8.59
CA GLY A 183 0.79 14.42 8.53
C GLY A 183 0.47 13.30 9.51
N GLY A 184 0.86 12.05 9.15
CA GLY A 184 0.58 10.88 9.96
C GLY A 184 -0.91 10.58 10.08
N LYS A 185 -1.63 10.66 8.96
CA LYS A 185 -3.10 10.55 8.86
C LYS A 185 -3.52 9.70 7.68
N ILE A 186 -4.74 9.22 7.76
CA ILE A 186 -5.54 8.98 6.57
C ILE A 186 -6.56 10.11 6.51
N LEU A 187 -6.55 10.86 5.41
CA LEU A 187 -7.55 11.90 5.13
C LEU A 187 -8.65 11.32 4.25
N ARG A 188 -9.88 11.85 4.38
CA ARG A 188 -11.01 11.48 3.53
C ARG A 188 -11.71 12.75 3.08
N VAL A 189 -11.72 12.97 1.77
CA VAL A 189 -12.22 14.22 1.18
C VAL A 189 -13.19 13.94 0.03
N THR A 190 -14.00 14.94 -0.30
CA THR A 190 -14.76 14.91 -1.55
C THR A 190 -13.81 14.95 -2.75
N PRO A 191 -14.24 14.59 -3.96
CA PRO A 191 -13.43 14.78 -5.16
C PRO A 191 -12.94 16.21 -5.39
N GLU A 192 -13.57 17.19 -4.78
CA GLU A 192 -13.24 18.62 -4.84
C GLU A 192 -12.29 19.06 -3.71
N GLY A 193 -12.00 18.20 -2.70
CA GLY A 193 -11.07 18.47 -1.61
C GLY A 193 -11.71 18.97 -0.31
N ASP A 194 -13.05 19.10 -0.27
CA ASP A 194 -13.74 19.44 0.96
C ASP A 194 -13.75 18.24 1.94
N PRO A 195 -13.88 18.46 3.27
CA PRO A 195 -14.11 17.37 4.21
C PRO A 195 -15.28 16.48 3.76
N ALA A 196 -15.05 15.18 3.67
CA ALA A 196 -16.11 14.28 3.23
C ALA A 196 -17.24 14.22 4.27
N PRO A 197 -18.51 14.14 3.83
CA PRO A 197 -19.64 14.05 4.74
C PRO A 197 -19.50 12.84 5.69
N GLY A 198 -19.70 13.08 6.98
CA GLY A 198 -19.62 12.05 8.02
C GLY A 198 -18.19 11.72 8.48
N ASN A 199 -17.22 12.55 8.15
CA ASN A 199 -15.90 12.46 8.78
C ASN A 199 -15.99 12.62 10.30
N PRO A 200 -15.21 11.88 11.08
CA PRO A 200 -15.37 11.83 12.53
C PRO A 200 -15.02 13.12 13.27
N PHE A 201 -14.26 14.04 12.65
CA PHE A 201 -13.77 15.26 13.32
C PHE A 201 -14.24 16.55 12.65
N ASP A 202 -15.25 16.50 11.78
CA ASP A 202 -15.67 17.62 10.94
C ASP A 202 -14.50 18.31 10.20
N SER A 203 -13.48 17.54 9.87
CA SER A 203 -12.24 17.96 9.20
C SER A 203 -11.87 16.98 8.08
N LEU A 204 -10.72 17.18 7.42
CA LEU A 204 -10.21 16.24 6.40
C LEU A 204 -9.79 14.89 7.03
N VAL A 205 -9.48 14.86 8.34
CA VAL A 205 -8.91 13.70 9.03
C VAL A 205 -9.95 12.60 9.20
N TYR A 206 -9.59 11.38 8.74
CA TYR A 206 -10.39 10.18 8.90
C TYR A 206 -9.85 9.27 10.02
N SER A 207 -8.52 9.08 10.07
CA SER A 207 -7.81 8.41 11.18
C SER A 207 -6.48 9.13 11.46
N LEU A 208 -5.89 8.86 12.62
CA LEU A 208 -4.70 9.55 13.11
C LEU A 208 -3.75 8.60 13.85
N GLY A 209 -2.58 9.12 14.27
CA GLY A 209 -1.60 8.30 14.96
C GLY A 209 -0.85 7.34 14.03
N HIS A 210 -0.66 7.72 12.78
CA HIS A 210 0.10 6.99 11.78
C HIS A 210 1.50 7.57 11.61
N ARG A 211 2.45 6.72 11.18
CA ARG A 211 3.82 7.14 10.85
C ARG A 211 4.01 7.38 9.35
N ASN A 212 3.81 6.36 8.52
CA ASN A 212 4.03 6.46 7.07
C ASN A 212 3.21 5.43 6.31
N VAL A 213 1.94 5.73 6.08
CA VAL A 213 1.00 4.86 5.36
C VAL A 213 1.28 4.94 3.85
N GLN A 214 1.45 3.78 3.18
CA GLN A 214 1.72 3.72 1.73
C GLN A 214 0.78 2.79 0.95
N GLY A 215 -0.15 2.11 1.60
CA GLY A 215 -1.15 1.26 0.95
C GLY A 215 -2.54 1.51 1.49
N LEU A 216 -3.55 1.48 0.61
CA LEU A 216 -4.98 1.58 0.94
C LEU A 216 -5.76 0.62 0.05
N ALA A 217 -6.61 -0.21 0.63
CA ALA A 217 -7.52 -1.08 -0.11
C ALA A 217 -8.77 -1.39 0.71
N TRP A 218 -9.82 -1.93 0.08
CA TRP A 218 -11.08 -2.26 0.72
C TRP A 218 -11.46 -3.71 0.46
N THR A 219 -11.91 -4.40 1.50
CA THR A 219 -12.61 -5.67 1.38
C THR A 219 -14.02 -5.49 0.83
N SER A 220 -14.63 -6.58 0.39
CA SER A 220 -15.96 -6.60 -0.21
C SER A 220 -17.07 -6.07 0.70
N ASP A 221 -16.89 -6.14 2.03
CA ASP A 221 -17.78 -5.59 3.04
C ASP A 221 -17.59 -4.08 3.30
N GLY A 222 -16.62 -3.45 2.61
CA GLY A 222 -16.31 -2.02 2.72
C GLY A 222 -15.32 -1.67 3.84
N THR A 223 -14.69 -2.64 4.49
CA THR A 223 -13.64 -2.40 5.49
C THR A 223 -12.38 -1.87 4.80
N LEU A 224 -11.85 -0.75 5.28
CA LEU A 224 -10.61 -0.15 4.80
C LEU A 224 -9.40 -0.79 5.48
N TRP A 225 -8.42 -1.15 4.69
CA TRP A 225 -7.11 -1.66 5.09
C TRP A 225 -6.01 -0.69 4.71
N ALA A 226 -4.98 -0.60 5.55
CA ALA A 226 -3.80 0.21 5.30
C ALA A 226 -2.53 -0.53 5.68
N SER A 227 -1.49 -0.39 4.86
CA SER A 227 -0.13 -0.80 5.19
C SER A 227 0.71 0.39 5.61
N GLU A 228 1.54 0.19 6.61
CA GLU A 228 2.29 1.26 7.24
C GLU A 228 3.72 0.86 7.59
N PHE A 229 4.68 1.74 7.28
CA PHE A 229 6.05 1.59 7.72
C PHE A 229 6.21 1.99 9.18
N GLY A 230 6.70 1.08 9.98
CA GLY A 230 7.19 1.37 11.32
C GLY A 230 8.56 2.07 11.32
N GLN A 231 9.13 2.28 12.49
CA GLN A 231 10.44 2.94 12.61
C GLN A 231 11.58 1.92 12.62
N ASP A 232 11.66 1.14 13.68
CA ASP A 232 12.80 0.24 13.92
C ASP A 232 12.35 -1.18 14.31
N THR A 233 11.09 -1.33 14.70
CA THR A 233 10.61 -2.57 15.32
C THR A 233 9.57 -3.27 14.46
N TRP A 234 8.47 -2.57 14.13
CA TRP A 234 7.31 -3.19 13.50
C TRP A 234 6.72 -2.35 12.37
N ASP A 235 6.68 -2.92 11.18
CA ASP A 235 5.78 -2.52 10.11
C ASP A 235 4.40 -3.13 10.35
N GLU A 236 3.32 -2.53 9.83
CA GLU A 236 1.96 -2.86 10.22
C GLU A 236 1.01 -3.05 9.04
N LEU A 237 0.06 -3.96 9.22
CA LEU A 237 -1.20 -3.99 8.47
C LEU A 237 -2.33 -3.61 9.43
N ASN A 238 -3.03 -2.55 9.09
CA ASN A 238 -4.06 -1.94 9.90
C ASN A 238 -5.45 -2.08 9.27
N ARG A 239 -6.44 -2.46 10.07
CA ARG A 239 -7.85 -2.31 9.75
C ARG A 239 -8.29 -0.92 10.20
N ILE A 240 -8.70 -0.07 9.28
CA ILE A 240 -8.93 1.35 9.55
C ILE A 240 -10.38 1.61 9.96
N GLU A 241 -10.53 2.29 11.10
CA GLU A 241 -11.80 2.72 11.67
C GLU A 241 -11.93 4.26 11.62
N PRO A 242 -13.13 4.80 11.33
CA PRO A 242 -13.35 6.24 11.37
C PRO A 242 -13.05 6.80 12.76
N GLY A 243 -12.17 7.79 12.85
CA GLY A 243 -11.76 8.41 14.12
C GLY A 243 -10.74 7.60 14.92
N GLY A 244 -10.28 6.48 14.39
CA GLY A 244 -9.29 5.61 15.04
C GLY A 244 -7.96 6.33 15.26
N ASP A 245 -7.32 6.02 16.40
CA ASP A 245 -5.96 6.41 16.75
C ASP A 245 -5.09 5.17 16.75
N TYR A 246 -4.03 5.14 15.91
CA TYR A 246 -3.16 3.98 15.69
C TYR A 246 -1.86 4.04 16.51
N GLY A 247 -1.76 5.03 17.40
CA GLY A 247 -0.83 5.07 18.52
C GLY A 247 0.54 5.67 18.25
N TRP A 248 0.95 5.88 17.00
CA TRP A 248 2.24 6.52 16.73
C TRP A 248 2.26 7.97 17.24
N PRO A 249 3.34 8.43 17.94
CA PRO A 249 4.63 7.78 18.16
C PRO A 249 4.76 7.00 19.48
N ASP A 250 3.72 6.92 20.29
CA ASP A 250 3.78 6.31 21.61
C ASP A 250 3.85 4.78 21.52
N HIS A 251 3.27 4.22 20.46
CA HIS A 251 3.24 2.79 20.16
C HIS A 251 3.74 2.50 18.76
N GLU A 252 4.42 1.39 18.58
CA GLU A 252 4.85 0.78 17.33
C GLU A 252 4.52 -0.72 17.42
N GLY A 253 3.62 -1.21 16.54
CA GLY A 253 3.05 -2.55 16.65
C GLY A 253 1.95 -2.63 17.70
N PHE A 254 1.78 -3.80 18.31
CA PHE A 254 0.73 -4.05 19.29
C PHE A 254 0.91 -3.24 20.57
N ALA A 255 0.12 -2.19 20.74
CA ALA A 255 0.06 -1.38 21.96
C ALA A 255 -0.55 -2.16 23.14
N ARG A 256 -1.61 -2.93 22.87
CA ARG A 256 -2.41 -3.69 23.87
C ARG A 256 -2.96 -2.80 24.98
N THR A 257 -3.38 -1.60 24.60
CA THR A 257 -3.94 -0.57 25.49
C THR A 257 -5.26 -0.06 24.91
N ASP A 258 -6.04 0.66 25.71
CA ASP A 258 -7.33 1.20 25.28
C ASP A 258 -7.20 2.54 24.54
N ASP A 259 -5.99 3.10 24.42
CA ASP A 259 -5.74 4.41 23.85
C ASP A 259 -5.23 4.37 22.39
N ALA A 260 -5.05 3.17 21.84
CA ALA A 260 -4.68 2.94 20.45
C ALA A 260 -5.33 1.68 19.90
N ILE A 261 -5.58 1.68 18.58
CA ILE A 261 -6.05 0.50 17.86
C ILE A 261 -4.83 -0.32 17.45
N ASP A 262 -4.81 -1.58 17.86
CA ASP A 262 -3.75 -2.51 17.50
C ASP A 262 -3.81 -2.89 16.01
N PRO A 263 -2.65 -3.06 15.34
CA PRO A 263 -2.59 -3.64 14.00
C PRO A 263 -3.13 -5.08 14.00
N VAL A 264 -3.52 -5.58 12.83
CA VAL A 264 -3.93 -6.98 12.66
C VAL A 264 -2.75 -7.90 12.39
N ALA A 265 -1.68 -7.36 11.79
CA ALA A 265 -0.43 -8.07 11.56
C ALA A 265 0.75 -7.09 11.67
N VAL A 266 1.90 -7.63 12.08
CA VAL A 266 3.16 -6.88 12.16
C VAL A 266 4.30 -7.71 11.57
N TRP A 267 5.28 -7.01 11.02
CA TRP A 267 6.52 -7.58 10.49
C TRP A 267 7.71 -6.74 10.93
N THR A 268 8.88 -7.32 11.01
CA THR A 268 10.08 -6.50 11.13
C THR A 268 10.33 -5.70 9.85
N PRO A 269 10.98 -4.52 9.90
CA PRO A 269 11.29 -3.73 8.69
C PRO A 269 12.12 -4.49 7.64
N ASP A 270 12.89 -5.51 8.06
CA ASP A 270 13.65 -6.36 7.14
C ASP A 270 12.76 -7.39 6.40
N GLU A 271 11.60 -7.71 6.96
CA GLU A 271 10.66 -8.68 6.38
C GLU A 271 9.63 -8.03 5.46
N ALA A 272 9.35 -6.74 5.64
CA ALA A 272 8.31 -6.06 4.88
C ALA A 272 8.76 -4.75 4.24
N SER A 273 8.80 -3.62 4.96
CA SER A 273 8.71 -2.27 4.40
C SER A 273 7.52 -2.17 3.44
N PRO A 274 6.27 -2.30 3.98
CA PRO A 274 5.07 -2.53 3.18
C PRO A 274 4.62 -1.27 2.47
N SER A 275 4.41 -1.35 1.16
CA SER A 275 3.97 -0.23 0.34
C SER A 275 2.55 -0.46 -0.19
N GLY A 276 2.34 -0.52 -1.49
CA GLY A 276 1.00 -0.70 -2.05
C GLY A 276 0.34 -2.01 -1.61
N ILE A 277 -0.97 -1.97 -1.46
CA ILE A 277 -1.79 -3.15 -1.15
C ILE A 277 -2.98 -3.26 -2.10
N ALA A 278 -3.42 -4.49 -2.32
CA ALA A 278 -4.69 -4.80 -2.98
C ALA A 278 -5.49 -5.78 -2.13
N VAL A 279 -6.82 -5.78 -2.31
CA VAL A 279 -7.68 -6.84 -1.80
C VAL A 279 -8.25 -7.60 -2.99
N ILE A 280 -8.02 -8.90 -3.02
CA ILE A 280 -8.51 -9.81 -4.05
C ILE A 280 -9.16 -10.99 -3.31
N ASP A 281 -10.43 -11.25 -3.56
CA ASP A 281 -11.22 -12.30 -2.90
C ASP A 281 -11.11 -12.25 -1.35
N ASP A 282 -11.19 -11.03 -0.79
CA ASP A 282 -11.04 -10.75 0.64
C ASP A 282 -9.68 -11.16 1.25
N VAL A 283 -8.66 -11.41 0.43
CA VAL A 283 -7.25 -11.54 0.83
C VAL A 283 -6.53 -10.22 0.57
N VAL A 284 -5.82 -9.70 1.57
CA VAL A 284 -4.97 -8.51 1.43
C VAL A 284 -3.60 -8.94 0.92
N TYR A 285 -3.20 -8.45 -0.24
CA TYR A 285 -1.87 -8.58 -0.83
C TYR A 285 -1.06 -7.35 -0.46
N VAL A 286 0.14 -7.51 0.09
CA VAL A 286 1.00 -6.41 0.55
C VAL A 286 2.34 -6.46 -0.14
N ALA A 287 2.67 -5.45 -0.93
CA ALA A 287 3.94 -5.33 -1.63
C ALA A 287 5.06 -4.92 -0.65
N GLY A 288 6.05 -5.78 -0.44
CA GLY A 288 7.19 -5.56 0.44
C GLY A 288 8.40 -5.03 -0.31
N LEU A 289 8.86 -3.83 0.07
CA LEU A 289 10.05 -3.21 -0.54
C LEU A 289 11.33 -3.85 -0.03
N ARG A 290 11.65 -3.70 1.25
CA ARG A 290 12.88 -4.25 1.82
C ARG A 290 12.80 -5.77 1.99
N GLY A 291 11.60 -6.28 2.28
CA GLY A 291 11.35 -7.71 2.38
C GLY A 291 11.40 -8.45 1.06
N GLU A 292 11.36 -7.74 -0.08
CA GLU A 292 11.44 -8.30 -1.44
C GLU A 292 10.48 -9.49 -1.64
N ARG A 293 9.22 -9.34 -1.19
CA ARG A 293 8.19 -10.37 -1.23
C ARG A 293 6.80 -9.78 -1.28
N LEU A 294 5.84 -10.60 -1.59
CA LEU A 294 4.43 -10.29 -1.44
C LEU A 294 3.90 -11.02 -0.20
N TRP A 295 3.36 -10.27 0.77
CA TRP A 295 2.66 -10.81 1.91
C TRP A 295 1.18 -10.93 1.60
N LEU A 296 0.53 -12.00 2.09
CA LEU A 296 -0.90 -12.25 1.98
C LEU A 296 -1.52 -12.40 3.37
N TYR A 297 -2.70 -11.80 3.56
CA TYR A 297 -3.47 -11.90 4.78
C TYR A 297 -4.93 -12.18 4.45
N ASP A 298 -5.44 -13.35 4.86
CA ASP A 298 -6.84 -13.75 4.68
C ASP A 298 -7.71 -13.06 5.74
N THR A 299 -8.53 -12.11 5.32
CA THR A 299 -9.42 -11.35 6.22
C THR A 299 -10.59 -12.19 6.72
N THR A 300 -10.91 -13.29 6.05
CA THR A 300 -12.01 -14.21 6.44
C THR A 300 -11.58 -15.21 7.50
N THR A 301 -10.26 -15.43 7.63
CA THR A 301 -9.68 -16.37 8.60
C THR A 301 -8.58 -15.67 9.43
N PRO A 302 -8.93 -14.68 10.27
CA PRO A 302 -7.95 -13.82 10.96
C PRO A 302 -7.10 -14.56 12.01
N SER A 303 -7.34 -15.82 12.26
CA SER A 303 -6.49 -16.68 13.12
C SER A 303 -5.30 -17.29 12.38
N VAL A 304 -5.24 -17.15 11.05
CA VAL A 304 -4.10 -17.58 10.23
C VAL A 304 -3.12 -16.42 10.11
N GLU A 305 -1.86 -16.69 10.41
CA GLU A 305 -0.79 -15.72 10.27
C GLU A 305 -0.59 -15.37 8.78
N PRO A 306 -0.19 -14.13 8.44
CA PRO A 306 0.18 -13.78 7.09
C PRO A 306 1.26 -14.70 6.52
N TRP A 307 1.18 -15.02 5.24
CA TRP A 307 2.20 -15.82 4.57
C TRP A 307 2.81 -15.06 3.39
N ALA A 308 4.04 -15.43 3.02
CA ALA A 308 4.80 -14.76 1.97
C ALA A 308 4.89 -15.62 0.71
N VAL A 309 4.82 -14.97 -0.46
CA VAL A 309 5.09 -15.56 -1.77
C VAL A 309 6.09 -14.70 -2.55
N TYR A 310 6.72 -15.25 -3.58
CA TYR A 310 7.68 -14.56 -4.46
C TYR A 310 8.85 -13.90 -3.73
N THR A 311 9.33 -14.53 -2.66
CA THR A 311 10.42 -13.99 -1.83
C THR A 311 11.74 -13.95 -2.58
N GLY A 312 12.29 -12.75 -2.82
CA GLY A 312 13.56 -12.52 -3.50
C GLY A 312 13.54 -12.73 -5.02
N GLU A 313 12.38 -12.99 -5.63
CA GLU A 313 12.30 -13.31 -7.05
C GLU A 313 12.34 -12.07 -7.96
N PHE A 314 11.76 -10.97 -7.52
CA PHE A 314 11.61 -9.75 -8.31
C PHE A 314 12.27 -8.53 -7.66
N GLY A 315 12.98 -8.73 -6.53
CA GLY A 315 13.52 -7.65 -5.72
C GLY A 315 12.42 -6.87 -4.99
N ARG A 316 12.60 -5.57 -4.88
CA ARG A 316 11.71 -4.66 -4.15
C ARG A 316 10.36 -4.52 -4.86
N LEU A 317 9.27 -4.75 -4.14
CA LEU A 317 7.90 -4.61 -4.65
C LEU A 317 7.27 -3.32 -4.12
N ARG A 318 6.80 -2.46 -5.04
CA ARG A 318 6.23 -1.14 -4.70
C ARG A 318 4.73 -1.14 -4.62
N ASP A 319 4.07 -1.77 -5.58
CA ASP A 319 2.62 -1.74 -5.69
C ASP A 319 2.08 -3.09 -6.15
N VAL A 320 0.85 -3.37 -5.79
CA VAL A 320 0.10 -4.54 -6.24
C VAL A 320 -1.34 -4.14 -6.50
N ILE A 321 -1.90 -4.61 -7.59
CA ILE A 321 -3.30 -4.38 -7.98
C ILE A 321 -3.92 -5.65 -8.55
N ALA A 322 -5.25 -5.74 -8.53
CA ALA A 322 -5.97 -6.81 -9.21
C ALA A 322 -5.75 -6.72 -10.74
N GLY A 323 -5.37 -7.83 -11.35
CA GLY A 323 -5.26 -8.01 -12.79
C GLY A 323 -6.58 -8.50 -13.41
N PRO A 324 -6.58 -8.88 -14.71
CA PRO A 324 -7.69 -9.60 -15.33
C PRO A 324 -7.64 -11.10 -14.97
N ASP A 325 -8.78 -11.78 -15.09
CA ASP A 325 -8.87 -13.25 -15.14
C ASP A 325 -8.08 -13.97 -14.03
N ASP A 326 -8.38 -13.68 -12.78
CA ASP A 326 -7.73 -14.27 -11.58
C ASP A 326 -6.21 -14.05 -11.51
N THR A 327 -5.69 -13.00 -12.15
CA THR A 327 -4.30 -12.55 -12.02
C THR A 327 -4.19 -11.33 -11.10
N PHE A 328 -2.97 -10.98 -10.75
CA PHE A 328 -2.64 -9.69 -10.15
C PHE A 328 -1.39 -9.09 -10.81
N TRP A 329 -1.27 -7.77 -10.72
CA TRP A 329 -0.13 -7.05 -11.24
C TRP A 329 0.73 -6.53 -10.10
N VAL A 330 2.04 -6.68 -10.24
CA VAL A 330 3.04 -6.22 -9.26
C VAL A 330 3.99 -5.26 -9.93
N LEU A 331 4.20 -4.11 -9.30
CA LEU A 331 5.16 -3.10 -9.72
C LEU A 331 6.45 -3.26 -8.91
N THR A 332 7.60 -3.46 -9.56
CA THR A 332 8.90 -3.47 -8.90
C THR A 332 9.40 -2.06 -8.62
N ASN A 333 10.44 -1.91 -7.78
CA ASN A 333 11.05 -0.63 -7.46
C ASN A 333 12.55 -0.81 -7.09
N ASN A 334 13.30 -1.39 -8.00
CA ASN A 334 14.71 -1.69 -7.83
C ASN A 334 15.60 -0.51 -8.22
N THR A 335 15.08 0.46 -9.01
CA THR A 335 15.81 1.64 -9.49
C THR A 335 15.70 2.85 -8.55
N ASP A 336 15.02 2.76 -7.42
CA ASP A 336 14.78 3.85 -6.46
C ASP A 336 16.01 4.32 -5.66
N GLY A 337 17.18 3.74 -5.96
CA GLY A 337 18.45 4.01 -5.28
C GLY A 337 18.69 3.15 -4.03
N ARG A 338 17.76 2.26 -3.66
CA ARG A 338 17.86 1.34 -2.51
C ARG A 338 17.86 -0.13 -2.93
N GLY A 339 17.53 -0.41 -4.19
CA GLY A 339 17.51 -1.75 -4.78
C GLY A 339 18.79 -2.11 -5.53
N SER A 340 18.76 -3.26 -6.16
CA SER A 340 19.81 -3.76 -7.06
C SER A 340 19.18 -4.08 -8.41
N PRO A 341 19.01 -3.08 -9.30
CA PRO A 341 18.24 -3.25 -10.52
C PRO A 341 18.92 -4.24 -11.48
N GLY A 342 18.12 -5.12 -12.09
CA GLY A 342 18.48 -5.91 -13.25
C GLY A 342 18.43 -5.08 -14.54
N ALA A 343 18.69 -5.72 -15.68
CA ALA A 343 18.76 -5.04 -16.98
C ALA A 343 17.40 -4.48 -17.46
N ASP A 344 16.31 -5.12 -17.05
CA ASP A 344 14.93 -4.80 -17.49
C ASP A 344 14.13 -4.06 -16.40
N ASP A 345 14.71 -3.79 -15.23
CA ASP A 345 14.03 -3.10 -14.13
C ASP A 345 13.86 -1.59 -14.40
N ASP A 346 12.86 -0.97 -13.84
CA ASP A 346 11.77 -1.61 -13.10
C ASP A 346 10.68 -2.14 -14.04
N ARG A 347 9.85 -3.02 -13.50
CA ARG A 347 8.88 -3.77 -14.30
C ARG A 347 7.48 -3.72 -13.70
N LEU A 348 6.48 -3.79 -14.56
CA LEU A 348 5.13 -4.20 -14.19
C LEU A 348 4.92 -5.65 -14.64
N LEU A 349 4.67 -6.53 -13.70
CA LEU A 349 4.54 -7.96 -13.91
C LEU A 349 3.09 -8.41 -13.68
N GLN A 350 2.56 -9.26 -14.54
CA GLN A 350 1.33 -9.99 -14.30
C GLN A 350 1.68 -11.39 -13.78
N LEU A 351 1.05 -11.76 -12.68
CA LEU A 351 1.24 -13.02 -11.96
C LEU A 351 -0.11 -13.69 -11.78
N THR A 352 -0.13 -15.02 -11.68
CA THR A 352 -1.32 -15.78 -11.32
C THR A 352 -1.55 -15.77 -9.81
N LEU A 353 -2.81 -15.90 -9.39
CA LEU A 353 -3.10 -16.14 -7.98
C LEU A 353 -2.52 -17.49 -7.57
N PRO A 354 -1.88 -17.59 -6.38
CA PRO A 354 -1.48 -18.89 -5.85
C PRO A 354 -2.70 -19.80 -5.73
N GLU A 355 -2.63 -21.03 -6.24
CA GLU A 355 -3.66 -22.02 -5.96
C GLU A 355 -3.73 -22.28 -4.46
N GLY A 356 -4.92 -22.11 -3.83
CA GLY A 356 -5.18 -22.17 -2.39
C GLY A 356 -5.12 -23.59 -1.81
#